data_9afb036814a64ae0db15727c602b7526
#
_entry.id   9afb036814a64ae0db15727c602b7526
#
_cell.length_a   1.000
_cell.length_b   1.000
_cell.length_c   1.000
_cell.angle_alpha   90.00
_cell.angle_beta   90.00
_cell.angle_gamma   90.00
#
_symmetry.space_group_name_H-M   'P 1'
#
loop_
_entity.id
_entity.type
_entity.pdbx_description
1 polymer ?
#
loop_
_entity_poly.entity_id
_entity_poly.type
_entity_poly.pdbx_seq_one_letter_code
_entity_poly.pdbx_strand_id
1 'polypeptide(L)'
;MKTGLLLILFNGLFFGIAAYAAPNPSLVRVEKNGTLRLSAEKGKAIGPEIKYMPEWRAYGWFTAADRVEWQVQVPEAGIYQVSIEYSVDNLEAGKQFILFSSSANLKGIVARSGSWETYKLVKFGTIQLNKGVQKITFKSQTKFAKGAILDLREIQLSQVNKN
;
A
#
# COMPACT_ATOMS: atom_id res chain seq x y z
N MET A 1 23.74 -37.15 58.27
CA MET A 1 22.63 -36.96 57.33
C MET A 1 22.94 -35.71 56.51
N LYS A 2 23.27 -35.83 55.21
CA LYS A 2 23.57 -34.72 54.32
C LYS A 2 22.38 -34.56 53.36
N THR A 3 21.63 -33.47 53.50
CA THR A 3 20.51 -33.13 52.65
C THR A 3 21.05 -32.39 51.42
N GLY A 4 20.99 -33.04 50.24
CA GLY A 4 21.38 -32.46 48.96
C GLY A 4 20.25 -31.56 48.43
N LEU A 5 20.54 -30.30 48.17
CA LEU A 5 19.65 -29.34 47.51
C LEU A 5 19.76 -29.49 45.98
N LEU A 6 18.70 -29.97 45.34
CA LEU A 6 18.63 -30.12 43.87
C LEU A 6 18.20 -28.78 43.25
N LEU A 7 19.14 -28.10 42.60
CA LEU A 7 18.87 -26.86 41.89
C LEU A 7 18.34 -27.17 40.48
N ILE A 8 17.04 -26.99 40.25
CA ILE A 8 16.42 -27.12 38.92
C ILE A 8 16.60 -25.81 38.18
N LEU A 9 17.49 -25.79 37.17
CA LEU A 9 17.66 -24.71 36.23
C LEU A 9 16.52 -24.74 35.20
N PHE A 10 15.59 -23.81 35.31
CA PHE A 10 14.54 -23.58 34.32
C PHE A 10 15.14 -22.77 33.17
N ASN A 11 15.47 -23.45 32.05
CA ASN A 11 15.84 -22.79 30.78
C ASN A 11 14.57 -22.26 30.11
N GLY A 12 14.24 -21.00 30.39
CA GLY A 12 13.16 -20.31 29.70
C GLY A 12 13.58 -19.99 28.27
N LEU A 13 13.00 -20.70 27.28
CA LEU A 13 13.06 -20.32 25.89
C LEU A 13 12.29 -19.00 25.72
N PHE A 14 12.99 -17.89 25.64
CA PHE A 14 12.42 -16.63 25.16
C PHE A 14 12.17 -16.76 23.66
N PHE A 15 10.95 -17.07 23.26
CA PHE A 15 10.50 -16.80 21.89
C PHE A 15 10.42 -15.29 21.74
N GLY A 16 11.43 -14.70 21.12
CA GLY A 16 11.40 -13.32 20.68
C GLY A 16 10.29 -13.15 19.64
N ILE A 17 9.19 -12.52 20.04
CA ILE A 17 8.18 -12.04 19.09
C ILE A 17 8.89 -10.97 18.27
N ALA A 18 9.18 -11.28 17.00
CA ALA A 18 9.65 -10.26 16.06
C ALA A 18 8.54 -9.20 15.96
N ALA A 19 8.76 -8.06 16.60
CA ALA A 19 7.89 -6.91 16.41
C ALA A 19 8.08 -6.43 14.97
N TYR A 20 7.13 -6.74 14.10
CA TYR A 20 7.09 -6.16 12.76
C TYR A 20 6.94 -4.65 12.91
N ALA A 21 7.94 -3.91 12.46
CA ALA A 21 7.90 -2.46 12.49
C ALA A 21 6.68 -1.95 11.69
N ALA A 22 5.91 -1.06 12.30
CA ALA A 22 4.84 -0.37 11.60
C ALA A 22 5.40 0.40 10.39
N PRO A 23 4.61 0.63 9.32
CA PRO A 23 5.04 1.43 8.19
C PRO A 23 5.58 2.78 8.65
N ASN A 24 6.76 3.15 8.16
CA ASN A 24 7.36 4.44 8.42
C ASN A 24 7.19 5.32 7.17
N PRO A 25 6.19 6.21 7.12
CA PRO A 25 5.96 7.07 5.97
C PRO A 25 7.21 7.87 5.63
N SER A 26 7.66 7.76 4.39
CA SER A 26 8.87 8.40 3.92
C SER A 26 8.67 9.03 2.54
N LEU A 27 9.51 10.04 2.22
CA LEU A 27 9.46 10.69 0.91
C LEU A 27 9.82 9.68 -0.19
N VAL A 28 8.86 9.45 -1.10
CA VAL A 28 9.07 8.62 -2.30
C VAL A 28 9.92 9.39 -3.29
N ARG A 29 11.00 8.78 -3.75
CA ARG A 29 11.90 9.31 -4.79
C ARG A 29 11.93 8.35 -5.97
N VAL A 30 12.32 8.89 -7.14
CA VAL A 30 12.48 8.08 -8.34
C VAL A 30 13.59 7.02 -8.13
N GLU A 31 13.31 5.79 -8.54
CA GLU A 31 14.27 4.69 -8.55
C GLU A 31 15.18 4.76 -9.76
N LYS A 32 16.25 3.95 -9.81
CA LYS A 32 17.22 3.90 -10.92
C LYS A 32 16.59 3.60 -12.29
N ASN A 33 15.46 2.88 -12.30
CA ASN A 33 14.70 2.55 -13.50
C ASN A 33 13.71 3.65 -13.94
N GLY A 34 13.72 4.81 -13.29
CA GLY A 34 12.82 5.93 -13.60
C GLY A 34 11.42 5.84 -13.02
N THR A 35 11.13 4.83 -12.18
CA THR A 35 9.81 4.63 -11.58
C THR A 35 9.71 5.27 -10.19
N LEU A 36 8.60 5.92 -9.90
CA LEU A 36 8.20 6.32 -8.55
C LEU A 36 7.36 5.18 -7.96
N ARG A 37 7.89 4.51 -6.94
CA ARG A 37 7.24 3.36 -6.30
C ARG A 37 6.61 3.77 -4.97
N LEU A 38 5.30 3.90 -4.96
CA LEU A 38 4.47 4.27 -3.81
C LEU A 38 4.05 2.97 -3.08
N SER A 39 4.99 2.35 -2.36
CA SER A 39 4.69 1.11 -1.61
C SER A 39 3.84 1.40 -0.38
N ALA A 40 3.11 0.39 0.12
CA ALA A 40 2.37 0.48 1.37
C ALA A 40 3.27 0.92 2.54
N GLU A 41 4.52 0.41 2.59
CA GLU A 41 5.49 0.74 3.65
C GLU A 41 5.88 2.22 3.71
N LYS A 42 5.86 2.92 2.57
CA LYS A 42 6.19 4.36 2.47
C LYS A 42 4.96 5.25 2.61
N GLY A 43 3.77 4.67 2.57
CA GLY A 43 2.51 5.39 2.66
C GLY A 43 2.06 5.61 4.11
N LYS A 44 1.16 6.57 4.29
CA LYS A 44 0.44 6.80 5.54
C LYS A 44 -1.00 6.37 5.36
N ALA A 45 -1.40 5.30 6.04
CA ALA A 45 -2.80 4.90 6.15
C ALA A 45 -3.56 5.86 7.06
N ILE A 46 -4.76 6.25 6.65
CA ILE A 46 -5.65 7.16 7.39
C ILE A 46 -7.06 6.64 7.27
N GLY A 47 -7.69 6.36 8.40
CA GLY A 47 -9.07 5.88 8.49
C GLY A 47 -9.27 4.91 9.64
N PRO A 48 -10.52 4.48 9.88
CA PRO A 48 -10.87 3.69 11.06
C PRO A 48 -10.44 2.22 10.99
N GLU A 49 -10.39 1.62 9.79
CA GLU A 49 -10.25 0.17 9.66
C GLU A 49 -8.95 -0.29 8.96
N ILE A 50 -8.39 0.54 8.08
CA ILE A 50 -7.21 0.19 7.28
C ILE A 50 -6.02 -0.23 8.14
N LYS A 51 -5.41 -1.38 7.81
CA LYS A 51 -4.27 -1.96 8.54
C LYS A 51 -3.15 -2.36 7.59
N TYR A 52 -1.92 -2.19 8.05
CA TYR A 52 -0.77 -2.75 7.36
C TYR A 52 -0.60 -4.23 7.72
N MET A 53 -0.39 -5.05 6.71
CA MET A 53 -0.17 -6.51 6.78
C MET A 53 1.29 -6.79 6.38
N PRO A 54 2.20 -6.99 7.34
CA PRO A 54 3.64 -7.15 7.06
C PRO A 54 3.95 -8.36 6.16
N GLU A 55 3.25 -9.46 6.35
CA GLU A 55 3.38 -10.70 5.59
C GLU A 55 3.08 -10.53 4.10
N TRP A 56 2.18 -9.61 3.76
CA TRP A 56 1.79 -9.27 2.40
C TRP A 56 2.44 -8.00 1.88
N ARG A 57 3.08 -7.22 2.77
CA ARG A 57 3.61 -5.87 2.49
C ARG A 57 2.54 -4.97 1.87
N ALA A 58 1.33 -5.04 2.38
CA ALA A 58 0.14 -4.40 1.82
C ALA A 58 -0.72 -3.76 2.91
N TYR A 59 -1.58 -2.81 2.52
CA TYR A 59 -2.67 -2.33 3.33
C TYR A 59 -3.93 -3.14 3.02
N GLY A 60 -4.53 -3.76 4.04
CA GLY A 60 -5.82 -4.45 3.98
C GLY A 60 -6.88 -3.79 4.85
N TRP A 61 -8.06 -4.43 4.93
CA TRP A 61 -9.26 -3.87 5.58
C TRP A 61 -9.62 -2.47 5.10
N PHE A 62 -9.32 -2.18 3.86
CA PHE A 62 -9.42 -0.87 3.24
C PHE A 62 -10.87 -0.53 2.90
N THR A 63 -11.60 0.14 3.81
CA THR A 63 -13.01 0.51 3.65
C THR A 63 -13.21 1.77 2.82
N ALA A 64 -14.47 2.14 2.61
CA ALA A 64 -14.81 3.36 1.88
C ALA A 64 -14.41 4.66 2.62
N ALA A 65 -14.20 4.59 3.94
CA ALA A 65 -13.79 5.74 4.77
C ALA A 65 -12.27 5.92 4.83
N ASP A 66 -11.52 4.92 4.40
CA ASP A 66 -10.07 4.89 4.51
C ASP A 66 -9.38 5.49 3.28
N ARG A 67 -8.12 5.88 3.46
CA ARG A 67 -7.23 6.32 2.39
C ARG A 67 -5.76 6.07 2.73
N VAL A 68 -4.92 6.08 1.70
CA VAL A 68 -3.45 6.09 1.84
C VAL A 68 -2.90 7.35 1.18
N GLU A 69 -1.97 8.00 1.85
CA GLU A 69 -1.28 9.20 1.37
C GLU A 69 0.22 8.95 1.29
N TRP A 70 0.86 9.45 0.22
CA TRP A 70 2.31 9.46 0.03
C TRP A 70 2.79 10.88 -0.22
N GLN A 71 3.96 11.22 0.34
CA GLN A 71 4.74 12.37 -0.12
C GLN A 71 5.67 11.90 -1.23
N VAL A 72 5.61 12.54 -2.39
CA VAL A 72 6.31 12.11 -3.59
C VAL A 72 7.13 13.25 -4.18
N GLN A 73 8.45 13.03 -4.37
CA GLN A 73 9.31 13.94 -5.12
C GLN A 73 9.24 13.59 -6.59
N VAL A 74 8.42 14.29 -7.34
CA VAL A 74 8.30 14.14 -8.80
C VAL A 74 9.49 14.82 -9.46
N PRO A 75 10.36 14.10 -10.22
CA PRO A 75 11.58 14.67 -10.77
C PRO A 75 11.31 15.64 -11.91
N GLU A 76 10.33 15.34 -12.78
CA GLU A 76 9.96 16.14 -13.93
C GLU A 76 8.44 16.20 -14.07
N ALA A 77 7.92 17.38 -14.48
CA ALA A 77 6.50 17.51 -14.82
C ALA A 77 6.19 16.69 -16.09
N GLY A 78 5.04 16.01 -16.10
CA GLY A 78 4.66 15.21 -17.26
C GLY A 78 3.53 14.25 -17.00
N ILE A 79 3.28 13.41 -17.98
CA ILE A 79 2.28 12.33 -17.93
C ILE A 79 2.97 11.08 -17.38
N TYR A 80 2.36 10.47 -16.38
CA TYR A 80 2.84 9.25 -15.75
C TYR A 80 1.83 8.11 -15.94
N GLN A 81 2.30 6.97 -16.46
CA GLN A 81 1.54 5.72 -16.49
C GLN A 81 1.37 5.24 -15.05
N VAL A 82 0.14 4.93 -14.67
CA VAL A 82 -0.22 4.39 -13.36
C VAL A 82 -0.42 2.89 -13.47
N SER A 83 0.31 2.12 -12.66
CA SER A 83 0.07 0.70 -12.42
C SER A 83 -0.12 0.48 -10.93
N ILE A 84 -1.05 -0.38 -10.53
CA ILE A 84 -1.35 -0.67 -9.12
C ILE A 84 -1.19 -2.17 -8.90
N GLU A 85 -0.41 -2.56 -7.91
CA GLU A 85 -0.31 -3.94 -7.43
C GLU A 85 -1.24 -4.13 -6.24
N TYR A 86 -2.21 -5.02 -6.42
CA TYR A 86 -3.25 -5.28 -5.43
C TYR A 86 -3.77 -6.70 -5.52
N SER A 87 -4.45 -7.13 -4.46
CA SER A 87 -5.31 -8.31 -4.47
C SER A 87 -6.75 -7.94 -4.07
N VAL A 88 -7.71 -8.74 -4.51
CA VAL A 88 -9.12 -8.60 -4.16
C VAL A 88 -9.85 -9.91 -4.40
N ASP A 89 -10.74 -10.29 -3.49
CA ASP A 89 -11.69 -11.39 -3.73
C ASP A 89 -12.64 -11.04 -4.87
N ASN A 90 -13.01 -12.04 -5.64
CA ASN A 90 -13.87 -11.86 -6.81
C ASN A 90 -15.25 -11.24 -6.49
N LEU A 91 -15.78 -11.46 -5.27
CA LEU A 91 -17.06 -10.90 -4.82
C LEU A 91 -16.94 -9.41 -4.43
N GLU A 92 -15.72 -8.96 -4.10
CA GLU A 92 -15.45 -7.59 -3.69
C GLU A 92 -14.99 -6.70 -4.86
N ALA A 93 -14.63 -7.27 -6.00
CA ALA A 93 -14.23 -6.56 -7.21
C ALA A 93 -15.37 -5.68 -7.78
N GLY A 94 -15.01 -4.74 -8.65
CA GLY A 94 -15.96 -3.83 -9.31
C GLY A 94 -16.13 -2.48 -8.59
N LYS A 95 -15.54 -2.29 -7.41
CA LYS A 95 -15.56 -1.00 -6.71
C LYS A 95 -14.67 0.02 -7.42
N GLN A 96 -15.06 1.28 -7.38
CA GLN A 96 -14.31 2.36 -7.99
C GLN A 96 -13.32 2.97 -6.99
N PHE A 97 -12.14 3.34 -7.47
CA PHE A 97 -11.15 4.10 -6.73
C PHE A 97 -10.84 5.44 -7.42
N ILE A 98 -10.22 6.32 -6.67
CA ILE A 98 -9.59 7.53 -7.19
C ILE A 98 -8.17 7.63 -6.64
N LEU A 99 -7.21 7.87 -7.54
CA LEU A 99 -5.85 8.32 -7.25
C LEU A 99 -5.76 9.79 -7.63
N PHE A 100 -5.33 10.65 -6.72
CA PHE A 100 -5.29 12.08 -7.01
C PHE A 100 -4.10 12.79 -6.35
N SER A 101 -3.69 13.87 -6.99
CA SER A 101 -2.75 14.88 -6.48
C SER A 101 -3.46 16.23 -6.36
N SER A 102 -2.72 17.29 -6.08
CA SER A 102 -3.26 18.67 -6.08
C SER A 102 -3.74 19.15 -7.46
N SER A 103 -3.22 18.58 -8.55
CA SER A 103 -3.43 19.07 -9.91
C SER A 103 -4.19 18.12 -10.83
N ALA A 104 -4.31 16.84 -10.48
CA ALA A 104 -4.91 15.85 -11.36
C ALA A 104 -5.48 14.67 -10.59
N ASN A 105 -6.33 13.89 -11.27
CA ASN A 105 -6.84 12.63 -10.73
C ASN A 105 -6.96 11.57 -11.83
N LEU A 106 -6.94 10.32 -11.39
CA LEU A 106 -7.23 9.12 -12.16
C LEU A 106 -8.28 8.31 -11.42
N LYS A 107 -9.35 7.93 -12.10
CA LYS A 107 -10.38 7.02 -11.58
C LYS A 107 -10.24 5.67 -12.26
N GLY A 108 -10.53 4.60 -11.52
CA GLY A 108 -10.49 3.25 -12.06
C GLY A 108 -11.47 2.33 -11.34
N ILE A 109 -11.63 1.15 -11.91
CA ILE A 109 -12.46 0.07 -11.35
C ILE A 109 -11.53 -1.07 -10.96
N VAL A 110 -11.66 -1.55 -9.73
CA VAL A 110 -10.88 -2.68 -9.20
C VAL A 110 -11.31 -3.95 -9.95
N ALA A 111 -10.46 -4.46 -10.82
CA ALA A 111 -10.69 -5.72 -11.53
C ALA A 111 -10.39 -6.92 -10.61
N ARG A 112 -11.00 -8.07 -10.94
CA ARG A 112 -10.77 -9.33 -10.20
C ARG A 112 -9.29 -9.72 -10.21
N SER A 113 -8.75 -10.08 -9.05
CA SER A 113 -7.41 -10.69 -8.97
C SER A 113 -7.47 -12.21 -8.79
N GLY A 114 -8.58 -12.71 -8.30
CA GLY A 114 -8.81 -14.13 -8.01
C GLY A 114 -9.17 -14.35 -6.55
N SER A 115 -8.30 -13.96 -5.64
CA SER A 115 -8.50 -14.07 -4.19
C SER A 115 -7.71 -12.97 -3.47
N TRP A 116 -7.86 -12.86 -2.15
CA TRP A 116 -7.08 -11.94 -1.32
C TRP A 116 -5.57 -12.24 -1.32
N GLU A 117 -5.15 -13.48 -1.62
CA GLU A 117 -3.75 -13.91 -1.69
C GLU A 117 -3.13 -13.70 -3.08
N THR A 118 -3.95 -13.43 -4.10
CA THR A 118 -3.49 -13.32 -5.49
C THR A 118 -3.27 -11.86 -5.88
N TYR A 119 -2.03 -11.38 -5.75
CA TYR A 119 -1.65 -10.03 -6.16
C TYR A 119 -1.38 -9.94 -7.66
N LYS A 120 -1.85 -8.87 -8.27
CA LYS A 120 -1.65 -8.56 -9.70
C LYS A 120 -1.25 -7.10 -9.87
N LEU A 121 -0.27 -6.85 -10.73
CA LEU A 121 0.07 -5.51 -11.21
C LEU A 121 -0.77 -5.17 -12.43
N VAL A 122 -1.64 -4.18 -12.31
CA VAL A 122 -2.59 -3.78 -13.36
C VAL A 122 -2.35 -2.33 -13.78
N LYS A 123 -2.28 -2.08 -15.09
CA LYS A 123 -2.25 -0.72 -15.66
C LYS A 123 -3.65 -0.13 -15.68
N PHE A 124 -3.82 1.09 -15.16
CA PHE A 124 -5.12 1.76 -15.08
C PHE A 124 -5.26 2.99 -15.98
N GLY A 125 -4.17 3.58 -16.42
CA GLY A 125 -4.20 4.80 -17.23
C GLY A 125 -3.06 5.74 -16.85
N THR A 126 -3.26 7.04 -17.09
CA THR A 126 -2.23 8.04 -16.86
C THR A 126 -2.71 9.15 -15.94
N ILE A 127 -1.76 9.80 -15.26
CA ILE A 127 -2.00 11.00 -14.44
C ILE A 127 -0.97 12.07 -14.79
N GLN A 128 -1.42 13.32 -14.89
CA GLN A 128 -0.54 14.47 -15.05
C GLN A 128 0.03 14.87 -13.69
N LEU A 129 1.34 14.97 -13.56
CA LEU A 129 2.01 15.41 -12.34
C LEU A 129 2.90 16.62 -12.59
N ASN A 130 2.93 17.53 -11.64
CA ASN A 130 3.86 18.66 -11.63
C ASN A 130 5.21 18.21 -11.02
N LYS A 131 6.30 18.89 -11.40
CA LYS A 131 7.62 18.71 -10.77
C LYS A 131 7.59 19.19 -9.32
N GLY A 132 8.31 18.50 -8.45
CA GLY A 132 8.49 18.89 -7.04
C GLY A 132 7.85 17.92 -6.06
N VAL A 133 7.85 18.29 -4.78
CA VAL A 133 7.22 17.49 -3.72
C VAL A 133 5.72 17.74 -3.73
N GLN A 134 4.96 16.66 -3.77
CA GLN A 134 3.52 16.72 -3.70
C GLN A 134 2.93 15.49 -2.99
N LYS A 135 1.72 15.63 -2.51
CA LYS A 135 0.96 14.55 -1.91
C LYS A 135 0.16 13.83 -2.99
N ILE A 136 0.24 12.50 -2.99
CA ILE A 136 -0.62 11.63 -3.80
C ILE A 136 -1.48 10.81 -2.85
N THR A 137 -2.78 10.73 -3.13
CA THR A 137 -3.77 10.05 -2.28
C THR A 137 -4.53 9.01 -3.09
N PHE A 138 -4.69 7.82 -2.51
CA PHE A 138 -5.55 6.75 -3.02
C PHE A 138 -6.68 6.49 -2.05
N LYS A 139 -7.92 6.40 -2.56
CA LYS A 139 -9.11 6.03 -1.76
C LYS A 139 -10.21 5.41 -2.62
N SER A 140 -11.18 4.80 -1.95
CA SER A 140 -12.42 4.39 -2.61
C SER A 140 -13.23 5.58 -3.09
N GLN A 141 -13.88 5.43 -4.24
CA GLN A 141 -14.92 6.33 -4.75
C GLN A 141 -16.32 5.73 -4.57
N THR A 142 -16.40 4.41 -4.48
CA THR A 142 -17.65 3.69 -4.15
C THR A 142 -17.91 3.78 -2.65
N LYS A 143 -19.15 4.13 -2.29
CA LYS A 143 -19.63 3.98 -0.90
C LYS A 143 -20.10 2.54 -0.71
N PHE A 144 -19.61 1.89 0.33
CA PHE A 144 -20.07 0.55 0.74
C PHE A 144 -19.97 0.43 2.26
N ALA A 145 -20.90 -0.35 2.85
CA ALA A 145 -21.01 -0.47 4.31
C ALA A 145 -20.17 -1.63 4.87
N LYS A 146 -19.83 -2.63 4.06
CA LYS A 146 -19.07 -3.83 4.46
C LYS A 146 -18.08 -4.24 3.39
N GLY A 147 -17.07 -5.01 3.79
CA GLY A 147 -15.99 -5.47 2.92
C GLY A 147 -14.88 -4.46 2.74
N ALA A 148 -13.97 -4.74 1.83
CA ALA A 148 -12.83 -3.87 1.50
C ALA A 148 -12.84 -3.51 0.01
N ILE A 149 -12.12 -2.44 -0.36
CA ILE A 149 -11.97 -2.11 -1.78
C ILE A 149 -10.95 -3.05 -2.45
N LEU A 150 -9.83 -3.29 -1.77
CA LEU A 150 -8.71 -4.16 -2.20
C LEU A 150 -7.68 -4.23 -1.08
N ASP A 151 -6.70 -5.13 -1.21
CA ASP A 151 -5.45 -5.09 -0.45
C ASP A 151 -4.38 -4.43 -1.32
N LEU A 152 -3.90 -3.26 -0.90
CA LEU A 152 -3.00 -2.42 -1.68
C LEU A 152 -1.54 -2.67 -1.32
N ARG A 153 -0.74 -3.18 -2.28
CA ARG A 153 0.70 -3.37 -2.08
C ARG A 153 1.52 -2.15 -2.51
N GLU A 154 1.32 -1.68 -3.74
CA GLU A 154 2.01 -0.51 -4.25
C GLU A 154 1.31 0.14 -5.45
N ILE A 155 1.68 1.39 -5.71
CA ILE A 155 1.36 2.10 -6.95
C ILE A 155 2.68 2.48 -7.63
N GLN A 156 2.82 2.16 -8.90
CA GLN A 156 3.96 2.52 -9.73
C GLN A 156 3.57 3.65 -10.67
N LEU A 157 4.40 4.69 -10.71
CA LEU A 157 4.25 5.81 -11.64
C LEU A 157 5.51 5.88 -12.52
N SER A 158 5.36 5.60 -13.81
CA SER A 158 6.44 5.65 -14.79
C SER A 158 6.15 6.75 -15.80
N GLN A 159 7.11 7.68 -15.99
CA GLN A 159 6.93 8.77 -16.92
C GLN A 159 6.75 8.23 -18.34
N VAL A 160 5.72 8.73 -19.03
CA VAL A 160 5.50 8.44 -20.45
C VAL A 160 6.44 9.35 -21.23
N ASN A 161 7.45 8.75 -21.91
CA ASN A 161 8.37 9.52 -22.74
C ASN A 161 7.58 10.22 -23.85
N LYS A 162 7.85 11.51 -24.03
CA LYS A 162 7.45 12.22 -25.25
C LYS A 162 8.39 11.71 -26.37
N ASN A 163 7.86 10.88 -27.25
CA ASN A 163 8.50 10.61 -28.54
C ASN A 163 8.49 11.87 -29.40
#